data_56d4ee48b44abdf838342ee756b21682
#
_entry.id   56d4ee48b44abdf838342ee756b21682
#
_cell.length_a   1.000
_cell.length_b   1.000
_cell.length_c   1.000
_cell.angle_alpha   90.00
_cell.angle_beta   90.00
_cell.angle_gamma   90.00
#
_symmetry.space_group_name_H-M   'P 1'
#
loop_
_entity.id
_entity.type
_entity.pdbx_description
1 polymer ?
#
loop_
_entity_poly.entity_id
_entity_poly.type
_entity_poly.pdbx_seq_one_letter_code
_entity_poly.pdbx_strand_id
1 'polypeptide(L)'
;VLAFISHVFPANEPRPSFISYDNACGLLRHVGHQNIEDTWIRTTRFIVDAWHYINHKASDLLCCTRCNPCPENGSQPDLVYVKTNPHTQRKYLVRAFNTEAAEQLNAWLDGFEAQLGQMTDYNYDFTAFIA
;
A
#
# COMPACT_ATOMS: atom_id res chain seq x y z
N VAL A 1 12.52 2.64 -4.69
CA VAL A 1 11.46 2.55 -3.66
C VAL A 1 12.08 2.49 -2.27
N LEU A 2 12.94 1.50 -1.93
CA LEU A 2 13.49 1.37 -0.57
C LEU A 2 14.23 2.63 -0.10
N ALA A 3 15.11 3.21 -0.92
CA ALA A 3 15.79 4.47 -0.57
C ALA A 3 14.81 5.61 -0.29
N PHE A 4 13.74 5.71 -1.07
CA PHE A 4 12.69 6.71 -0.86
C PHE A 4 11.98 6.52 0.48
N ILE A 5 11.48 5.31 0.77
CA ILE A 5 10.78 5.07 2.03
C ILE A 5 11.69 5.22 3.25
N SER A 6 12.99 4.90 3.13
CA SER A 6 13.97 5.13 4.20
C SER A 6 14.31 6.61 4.40
N HIS A 7 14.16 7.42 3.35
CA HIS A 7 14.28 8.88 3.44
C HIS A 7 13.05 9.50 4.15
N VAL A 8 11.85 9.04 3.77
CA VAL A 8 10.58 9.54 4.35
C VAL A 8 10.41 9.08 5.81
N PHE A 9 10.86 7.87 6.13
CA PHE A 9 10.77 7.29 7.47
C PHE A 9 12.17 6.88 7.95
N PRO A 10 12.97 7.82 8.44
CA PRO A 10 14.31 7.54 8.93
C PRO A 10 14.27 6.64 10.18
N ALA A 11 15.39 6.00 10.50
CA ALA A 11 15.46 4.95 11.53
C ALA A 11 15.12 5.44 12.95
N ASN A 12 15.23 6.74 13.19
CA ASN A 12 14.92 7.40 14.49
C ASN A 12 13.45 7.81 14.62
N GLU A 13 12.63 7.60 13.60
CA GLU A 13 11.20 7.93 13.62
C GLU A 13 10.31 6.69 13.55
N PRO A 14 9.06 6.77 14.04
CA PRO A 14 8.10 5.69 13.92
C PRO A 14 7.84 5.34 12.46
N ARG A 15 7.97 4.06 12.10
CA ARG A 15 7.64 3.55 10.77
C ARG A 15 6.17 3.13 10.70
N PRO A 16 5.52 3.23 9.53
CA PRO A 16 4.15 2.77 9.35
C PRO A 16 4.05 1.25 9.52
N SER A 17 2.95 0.78 10.10
CA SER A 17 2.68 -0.66 10.24
C SER A 17 2.48 -1.34 8.89
N PHE A 18 1.95 -0.60 7.90
CA PHE A 18 1.70 -1.10 6.54
C PHE A 18 2.19 -0.11 5.49
N ILE A 19 2.75 -0.64 4.41
CA ILE A 19 3.01 0.09 3.16
C ILE A 19 2.34 -0.68 2.03
N SER A 20 1.39 -0.04 1.35
CA SER A 20 0.75 -0.57 0.15
C SER A 20 1.51 -0.11 -1.09
N TYR A 21 1.89 -1.07 -1.95
CA TYR A 21 2.69 -0.81 -3.14
C TYR A 21 2.42 -1.91 -4.18
N ASP A 22 2.28 -1.54 -5.46
CA ASP A 22 1.97 -2.47 -6.55
C ASP A 22 2.91 -3.68 -6.62
N ASN A 23 4.20 -3.48 -6.47
CA ASN A 23 5.22 -4.52 -6.45
C ASN A 23 5.79 -4.79 -5.04
N ALA A 24 4.91 -4.81 -4.03
CA ALA A 24 5.32 -5.03 -2.64
C ALA A 24 6.04 -6.36 -2.42
N CYS A 25 5.69 -7.42 -3.17
CA CYS A 25 6.36 -8.72 -3.09
C CYS A 25 7.81 -8.65 -3.60
N GLY A 26 8.08 -7.88 -4.66
CA GLY A 26 9.44 -7.60 -5.14
C GLY A 26 10.24 -6.78 -4.13
N LEU A 27 9.63 -5.75 -3.56
CA LEU A 27 10.24 -4.94 -2.51
C LEU A 27 10.56 -5.78 -1.27
N LEU A 28 9.65 -6.64 -0.81
CA LEU A 28 9.87 -7.52 0.34
C LEU A 28 11.03 -8.49 0.10
N ARG A 29 11.17 -9.06 -1.10
CA ARG A 29 12.33 -9.88 -1.46
C ARG A 29 13.62 -9.09 -1.40
N HIS A 30 13.62 -7.88 -1.95
CA HIS A 30 14.78 -7.00 -1.95
C HIS A 30 15.22 -6.65 -0.51
N VAL A 31 14.29 -6.28 0.35
CA VAL A 31 14.55 -5.99 1.77
C VAL A 31 15.05 -7.25 2.50
N GLY A 32 14.48 -8.41 2.20
CA GLY A 32 14.88 -9.70 2.81
C GLY A 32 16.29 -10.17 2.42
N HIS A 33 16.82 -9.70 1.30
CA HIS A 33 18.19 -9.98 0.87
C HIS A 33 19.22 -8.99 1.45
N GLN A 34 18.79 -7.86 1.93
CA GLN A 34 19.65 -6.91 2.64
C GLN A 34 19.77 -7.36 4.09
N ASN A 35 20.94 -7.16 4.67
CA ASN A 35 21.36 -7.65 5.98
C ASN A 35 20.28 -7.55 7.07
N ILE A 36 20.21 -8.57 7.88
CA ILE A 36 19.27 -8.95 8.94
C ILE A 36 19.00 -7.87 10.01
N GLU A 37 19.80 -6.83 10.06
CA GLU A 37 19.60 -5.71 10.99
C GLU A 37 18.58 -4.67 10.48
N ASP A 38 18.10 -4.82 9.24
CA ASP A 38 17.10 -3.89 8.73
C ASP A 38 15.76 -4.07 9.44
N THR A 39 15.41 -3.04 10.18
CA THR A 39 14.19 -2.96 10.97
C THR A 39 12.91 -2.97 10.14
N TRP A 40 12.97 -2.78 8.80
CA TRP A 40 11.78 -2.72 7.95
C TRP A 40 10.90 -3.97 8.04
N ILE A 41 11.47 -5.17 7.93
CA ILE A 41 10.71 -6.43 8.01
C ILE A 41 10.06 -6.64 9.37
N ARG A 42 10.65 -6.06 10.43
CA ARG A 42 10.16 -6.20 11.81
C ARG A 42 9.06 -5.21 12.17
N THR A 43 9.07 -4.04 11.55
CA THR A 43 8.20 -2.91 11.92
C THR A 43 7.09 -2.67 10.91
N THR A 44 7.30 -3.05 9.65
CA THR A 44 6.42 -2.68 8.54
C THR A 44 6.06 -3.92 7.73
N ARG A 45 4.79 -4.04 7.42
CA ARG A 45 4.29 -5.04 6.50
C ARG A 45 4.08 -4.43 5.12
N PHE A 46 4.70 -5.03 4.12
CA PHE A 46 4.51 -4.67 2.72
C PHE A 46 3.33 -5.46 2.15
N ILE A 47 2.33 -4.77 1.63
CA ILE A 47 1.15 -5.37 1.01
C ILE A 47 0.99 -4.85 -0.41
N VAL A 48 0.55 -5.70 -1.31
CA VAL A 48 0.14 -5.26 -2.65
C VAL A 48 -1.19 -4.51 -2.49
N ASP A 49 -1.40 -3.44 -3.24
CA ASP A 49 -2.72 -2.82 -3.26
C ASP A 49 -3.75 -3.76 -3.91
N ALA A 50 -5.03 -3.55 -3.60
CA ALA A 50 -6.06 -4.50 -4.01
C ALA A 50 -6.31 -4.49 -5.52
N TRP A 51 -6.06 -3.38 -6.20
CA TRP A 51 -6.21 -3.25 -7.65
C TRP A 51 -5.19 -4.10 -8.41
N HIS A 52 -3.91 -4.04 -8.00
CA HIS A 52 -2.81 -4.76 -8.65
C HIS A 52 -2.74 -6.23 -8.22
N TYR A 53 -3.23 -6.56 -7.01
CA TYR A 53 -3.11 -7.92 -6.47
C TYR A 53 -3.74 -9.01 -7.34
N ILE A 54 -4.80 -8.70 -8.09
CA ILE A 54 -5.46 -9.63 -9.01
C ILE A 54 -4.55 -10.13 -10.14
N ASN A 55 -3.50 -9.36 -10.46
CA ASN A 55 -2.53 -9.70 -11.51
C ASN A 55 -1.34 -10.52 -10.97
N HIS A 56 -1.27 -10.73 -9.67
CA HIS A 56 -0.19 -11.51 -9.06
C HIS A 56 -0.42 -13.00 -9.21
N LYS A 57 0.68 -13.75 -9.37
CA LYS A 57 0.61 -15.20 -9.60
C LYS A 57 0.19 -15.94 -8.32
N ALA A 58 -0.83 -16.77 -8.40
CA ALA A 58 -1.26 -17.64 -7.29
C ALA A 58 -0.16 -18.62 -6.83
N SER A 59 0.81 -18.95 -7.70
CA SER A 59 1.97 -19.77 -7.38
C SER A 59 3.06 -19.03 -6.58
N ASP A 60 2.98 -17.72 -6.47
CA ASP A 60 3.90 -16.93 -5.66
C ASP A 60 3.50 -16.98 -4.17
N LEU A 61 3.97 -18.00 -3.48
CA LEU A 61 3.64 -18.24 -2.07
C LEU A 61 4.03 -17.06 -1.16
N LEU A 62 5.14 -16.39 -1.43
CA LEU A 62 5.53 -15.19 -0.66
C LEU A 62 4.49 -14.09 -0.82
N CYS A 63 4.09 -13.81 -2.06
CA CYS A 63 3.08 -12.81 -2.34
C CYS A 63 1.74 -13.17 -1.68
N CYS A 64 1.27 -14.39 -1.87
CA CYS A 64 -0.02 -14.85 -1.33
C CYS A 64 -0.07 -14.83 0.20
N THR A 65 1.05 -15.13 0.88
CA THR A 65 1.07 -15.25 2.35
C THR A 65 1.45 -13.96 3.07
N ARG A 66 2.33 -13.14 2.46
CA ARG A 66 2.91 -11.97 3.13
C ARG A 66 2.41 -10.64 2.59
N CYS A 67 2.05 -10.57 1.30
CA CYS A 67 1.68 -9.33 0.63
C CYS A 67 0.20 -9.28 0.22
N ASN A 68 -0.61 -10.27 0.59
CA ASN A 68 -2.04 -10.29 0.31
C ASN A 68 -2.74 -9.13 1.05
N PRO A 69 -3.45 -8.23 0.32
CA PRO A 69 -4.15 -7.10 0.94
C PRO A 69 -5.47 -7.50 1.64
N CYS A 70 -5.96 -8.72 1.41
CA CYS A 70 -7.22 -9.19 1.97
C CYS A 70 -7.16 -10.69 2.33
N PRO A 71 -6.34 -11.10 3.32
CA PRO A 71 -6.28 -12.49 3.74
C PRO A 71 -7.55 -12.90 4.47
N GLU A 72 -8.28 -13.87 3.91
CA GLU A 72 -9.56 -14.35 4.45
C GLU A 72 -9.43 -15.33 5.62
N ASN A 73 -8.21 -15.79 5.89
CA ASN A 73 -7.91 -16.80 6.89
C ASN A 73 -7.76 -16.27 8.33
N GLY A 74 -8.04 -14.98 8.56
CA GLY A 74 -7.91 -14.35 9.88
C GLY A 74 -6.47 -14.14 10.35
N SER A 75 -5.47 -14.39 9.49
CA SER A 75 -4.05 -14.24 9.86
C SER A 75 -3.64 -12.79 10.12
N GLN A 76 -4.48 -11.82 9.76
CA GLN A 76 -4.18 -10.40 9.84
C GLN A 76 -5.39 -9.56 10.24
N PRO A 77 -5.73 -9.58 11.54
CA PRO A 77 -6.89 -8.87 12.06
C PRO A 77 -6.77 -7.34 11.92
N ASP A 78 -5.54 -6.81 11.85
CA ASP A 78 -5.29 -5.37 11.66
C ASP A 78 -5.49 -4.92 10.21
N LEU A 79 -5.55 -5.85 9.25
CA LEU A 79 -5.74 -5.57 7.83
C LEU A 79 -7.18 -5.89 7.38
N VAL A 80 -7.74 -6.99 7.90
CA VAL A 80 -9.09 -7.46 7.58
C VAL A 80 -9.78 -7.93 8.84
N TYR A 81 -10.99 -7.44 9.08
CA TYR A 81 -11.80 -7.84 10.22
C TYR A 81 -13.20 -8.27 9.80
N VAL A 82 -13.85 -9.04 10.65
CA VAL A 82 -15.19 -9.58 10.40
C VAL A 82 -16.26 -8.63 10.97
N LYS A 83 -17.19 -8.20 10.13
CA LYS A 83 -18.43 -7.54 10.55
C LYS A 83 -19.61 -8.48 10.38
N THR A 84 -20.64 -8.25 11.20
CA THR A 84 -21.93 -8.94 11.07
C THR A 84 -22.96 -7.94 10.56
N ASN A 85 -23.65 -8.29 9.48
CA ASN A 85 -24.76 -7.50 8.98
C ASN A 85 -25.91 -7.53 10.01
N PRO A 86 -26.39 -6.39 10.54
CA PRO A 86 -27.39 -6.35 11.60
C PRO A 86 -28.76 -6.89 11.18
N HIS A 87 -29.07 -6.86 9.88
CA HIS A 87 -30.38 -7.31 9.36
C HIS A 87 -30.40 -8.79 8.99
N THR A 88 -29.29 -9.29 8.39
CA THR A 88 -29.21 -10.68 7.88
C THR A 88 -28.46 -11.62 8.79
N GLN A 89 -27.78 -11.10 9.82
CA GLN A 89 -26.88 -11.84 10.70
C GLN A 89 -25.72 -12.55 9.96
N ARG A 90 -25.50 -12.25 8.69
CA ARG A 90 -24.39 -12.81 7.91
C ARG A 90 -23.09 -12.08 8.23
N LYS A 91 -22.04 -12.86 8.40
CA LYS A 91 -20.67 -12.34 8.56
C LYS A 91 -20.08 -12.01 7.20
N TYR A 92 -19.35 -10.91 7.13
CA TYR A 92 -18.59 -10.49 5.95
C TYR A 92 -17.26 -9.85 6.36
N LEU A 93 -16.29 -9.92 5.46
CA LEU A 93 -14.96 -9.34 5.67
C LEU A 93 -14.95 -7.86 5.26
N VAL A 94 -14.25 -7.06 6.04
CA VAL A 94 -14.07 -5.62 5.78
C VAL A 94 -12.58 -5.29 5.88
N ARG A 95 -12.05 -4.57 4.91
CA ARG A 95 -10.70 -4.02 4.97
C ARG A 95 -10.63 -2.93 6.04
N ALA A 96 -9.56 -2.90 6.81
CA ALA A 96 -9.36 -1.92 7.88
C ALA A 96 -9.10 -0.51 7.33
N PHE A 97 -8.47 -0.43 6.14
CA PHE A 97 -8.17 0.84 5.47
C PHE A 97 -8.17 0.67 3.94
N ASN A 98 -8.19 1.80 3.24
CA ASN A 98 -8.18 1.84 1.78
C ASN A 98 -6.76 1.63 1.24
N THR A 99 -6.50 0.48 0.64
CA THR A 99 -5.20 0.15 0.00
C THR A 99 -5.07 0.74 -1.42
N GLU A 100 -6.14 1.31 -1.96
CA GLU A 100 -6.21 1.87 -3.32
C GLU A 100 -6.17 3.41 -3.31
N ALA A 101 -5.84 4.04 -2.18
CA ALA A 101 -5.87 5.50 -2.05
C ALA A 101 -4.94 6.21 -3.06
N ALA A 102 -3.77 5.63 -3.33
CA ALA A 102 -2.83 6.17 -4.32
C ALA A 102 -3.41 6.12 -5.74
N GLU A 103 -4.05 5.01 -6.11
CA GLU A 103 -4.69 4.85 -7.43
C GLU A 103 -5.87 5.80 -7.60
N GLN A 104 -6.67 5.98 -6.55
CA GLN A 104 -7.78 6.94 -6.56
C GLN A 104 -7.27 8.38 -6.68
N LEU A 105 -6.16 8.72 -6.02
CA LEU A 105 -5.52 10.01 -6.16
C LEU A 105 -4.97 10.22 -7.58
N ASN A 106 -4.29 9.22 -8.15
CA ASN A 106 -3.78 9.27 -9.52
C ASN A 106 -4.92 9.48 -10.52
N ALA A 107 -5.99 8.69 -10.42
CA ALA A 107 -7.15 8.82 -11.29
C ALA A 107 -7.83 10.21 -11.18
N TRP A 108 -7.80 10.81 -10.01
CA TRP A 108 -8.27 12.19 -9.83
C TRP A 108 -7.34 13.22 -10.48
N LEU A 109 -6.01 13.04 -10.31
CA LEU A 109 -4.99 13.91 -10.91
C LEU A 109 -4.97 13.83 -12.43
N ASP A 110 -5.23 12.67 -13.03
CA ASP A 110 -5.31 12.47 -14.49
C ASP A 110 -6.32 13.43 -15.15
N GLY A 111 -7.39 13.80 -14.42
CA GLY A 111 -8.33 14.80 -14.88
C GLY A 111 -7.73 16.20 -15.08
N PHE A 112 -6.58 16.48 -14.48
CA PHE A 112 -5.88 17.77 -14.56
C PHE A 112 -4.62 17.71 -15.43
N GLU A 113 -4.27 16.57 -16.01
CA GLU A 113 -3.03 16.36 -16.77
C GLU A 113 -2.81 17.42 -17.83
N ALA A 114 -3.84 17.73 -18.64
CA ALA A 114 -3.76 18.73 -19.71
C ALA A 114 -3.50 20.15 -19.16
N GLN A 115 -3.99 20.47 -17.98
CA GLN A 115 -3.79 21.77 -17.33
C GLN A 115 -2.41 21.85 -16.70
N LEU A 116 -2.00 20.80 -15.99
CA LEU A 116 -0.69 20.71 -15.33
C LEU A 116 0.45 20.75 -16.34
N GLY A 117 0.30 20.10 -17.50
CA GLY A 117 1.31 20.08 -18.56
C GLY A 117 1.52 21.44 -19.26
N GLN A 118 0.61 22.40 -19.08
CA GLN A 118 0.72 23.75 -19.64
C GLN A 118 1.19 24.79 -18.61
N MET A 119 1.33 24.38 -17.35
CA MET A 119 1.75 25.29 -16.29
C MET A 119 3.27 25.50 -16.29
N THR A 120 3.70 26.68 -15.87
CA THR A 120 5.09 26.93 -15.49
C THR A 120 5.40 26.16 -14.19
N ASP A 121 6.66 25.83 -13.96
CA ASP A 121 7.11 25.11 -12.77
C ASP A 121 6.57 25.73 -11.48
N TYR A 122 6.60 27.05 -11.37
CA TYR A 122 6.08 27.79 -10.22
C TYR A 122 4.57 27.58 -10.00
N ASN A 123 3.77 27.67 -11.05
CA ASN A 123 2.32 27.49 -10.95
C ASN A 123 1.95 26.01 -10.73
N TYR A 124 2.74 25.08 -11.27
CA TYR A 124 2.58 23.65 -11.04
C TYR A 124 2.73 23.32 -9.55
N ASP A 125 3.82 23.77 -8.92
CA ASP A 125 4.08 23.53 -7.49
C ASP A 125 2.98 24.12 -6.61
N PHE A 126 2.52 25.32 -6.90
CA PHE A 126 1.43 25.96 -6.16
C PHE A 126 0.12 25.16 -6.28
N THR A 127 -0.24 24.73 -7.48
CA THR A 127 -1.48 23.97 -7.71
C THR A 127 -1.44 22.61 -7.05
N ALA A 128 -0.30 21.91 -7.12
CA ALA A 128 -0.11 20.62 -6.49
C ALA A 128 -0.14 20.68 -4.95
N PHE A 129 0.20 21.87 -4.38
CA PHE A 129 0.17 22.07 -2.93
C PHE A 129 -1.24 22.29 -2.37
N ILE A 130 -2.15 22.90 -3.14
CA ILE A 130 -3.51 23.26 -2.68
C ILE A 130 -4.60 22.29 -3.14
N ALA A 131 -4.28 21.35 -4.01
CA ALA A 131 -5.20 20.32 -4.49
C ALA A 131 -5.22 19.11 -3.57
#